data_4d37d5da7103c66079d08bd632f7861b
#
_entry.id   4d37d5da7103c66079d08bd632f7861b
#
_cell.length_a   1.000
_cell.length_b   1.000
_cell.length_c   1.000
_cell.angle_alpha   90.00
_cell.angle_beta   90.00
_cell.angle_gamma   90.00
#
_symmetry.space_group_name_H-M   'P 1'
#
loop_
_entity.id
_entity.type
_entity.pdbx_description
1 polymer ?
#
loop_
_entity_poly.entity_id
_entity_poly.type
_entity_poly.pdbx_seq_one_letter_code
_entity_poly.pdbx_strand_id
1 'polypeptide(L)'
;MSDMERYLNAATRDNTRRSYRAAIEHFEVNWGGFLPATSDSVARYLVAHAGVLAVNTLKLRLSALAQWHTSQGFPDPTKAPVVRKVLKGIRAVHPARERQAEPLQLIHLEQVVASLQAEAQQASNQQDQPRLLRARRDTALILLGFWRGFRSDELCRLQIEHVQATPGAGISLYLPRSKSDRDNLGKTYQTPALLRLCPVQALQRMAQRLGPGTRPGVSRH
;
A
#
# COMPACT_ATOMS: atom_id res chain seq x y z
N MET A 1 -6.78 12.18 -24.14
CA MET A 1 -7.15 12.47 -22.73
C MET A 1 -7.03 13.96 -22.54
N SER A 2 -8.12 14.65 -22.19
CA SER A 2 -8.08 16.10 -21.97
C SER A 2 -7.30 16.42 -20.68
N ASP A 3 -6.78 17.66 -20.56
CA ASP A 3 -6.09 18.10 -19.34
C ASP A 3 -7.02 18.01 -18.12
N MET A 4 -8.32 18.27 -18.28
CA MET A 4 -9.31 18.11 -17.24
C MET A 4 -9.42 16.66 -16.76
N GLU A 5 -9.47 15.68 -17.66
CA GLU A 5 -9.47 14.25 -17.31
C GLU A 5 -8.21 13.84 -16.57
N ARG A 6 -7.05 14.40 -16.97
CA ARG A 6 -5.78 14.15 -16.29
C ARG A 6 -5.84 14.60 -14.82
N TYR A 7 -6.35 15.80 -14.54
CA TYR A 7 -6.49 16.31 -13.17
C TYR A 7 -7.55 15.57 -12.37
N LEU A 8 -8.69 15.25 -12.94
CA LEU A 8 -9.72 14.43 -12.28
C LEU A 8 -9.19 13.05 -11.91
N ASN A 9 -8.41 12.44 -12.80
CA ASN A 9 -7.77 11.15 -12.53
C ASN A 9 -6.69 11.25 -11.46
N ALA A 10 -5.93 12.33 -11.40
CA ALA A 10 -4.90 12.55 -10.38
C ALA A 10 -5.50 12.83 -8.99
N ALA A 11 -6.73 13.32 -8.91
CA ALA A 11 -7.42 13.62 -7.64
C ALA A 11 -7.72 12.36 -6.82
N THR A 12 -7.82 11.18 -7.47
CA THR A 12 -8.10 9.91 -6.78
C THR A 12 -6.94 8.94 -6.96
N ARG A 13 -6.46 8.35 -5.87
CA ARG A 13 -5.34 7.39 -5.90
C ARG A 13 -5.71 6.12 -6.67
N ASP A 14 -4.76 5.55 -7.41
CA ASP A 14 -4.94 4.33 -8.22
C ASP A 14 -5.52 3.14 -7.44
N ASN A 15 -5.03 2.93 -6.22
CA ASN A 15 -5.54 1.86 -5.36
C ASN A 15 -7.01 2.08 -4.97
N THR A 16 -7.43 3.33 -4.73
CA THR A 16 -8.83 3.67 -4.46
C THR A 16 -9.68 3.42 -5.70
N ARG A 17 -9.21 3.86 -6.88
CA ARG A 17 -9.92 3.63 -8.15
C ARG A 17 -10.09 2.14 -8.43
N ARG A 18 -9.03 1.32 -8.25
CA ARG A 18 -9.12 -0.13 -8.42
C ARG A 18 -10.12 -0.77 -7.46
N SER A 19 -10.05 -0.40 -6.16
CA SER A 19 -10.97 -0.92 -5.15
C SER A 19 -12.42 -0.53 -5.43
N TYR A 20 -12.66 0.69 -5.90
CA TYR A 20 -14.02 1.16 -6.22
C TYR A 20 -14.54 0.50 -7.49
N ARG A 21 -13.70 0.34 -8.53
CA ARG A 21 -14.08 -0.40 -9.73
C ARG A 21 -14.50 -1.83 -9.40
N ALA A 22 -13.70 -2.56 -8.62
CA ALA A 22 -14.02 -3.92 -8.19
C ALA A 22 -15.31 -3.97 -7.33
N ALA A 23 -15.59 -2.91 -6.56
CA ALA A 23 -16.82 -2.82 -5.78
C ALA A 23 -18.06 -2.62 -6.65
N ILE A 24 -17.97 -1.76 -7.68
CA ILE A 24 -19.03 -1.55 -8.66
C ILE A 24 -19.27 -2.82 -9.48
N GLU A 25 -18.21 -3.43 -10.02
CA GLU A 25 -18.29 -4.69 -10.74
C GLU A 25 -18.97 -5.80 -9.92
N HIS A 26 -18.64 -5.89 -8.65
CA HIS A 26 -19.30 -6.84 -7.76
C HIS A 26 -20.79 -6.54 -7.56
N PHE A 27 -21.19 -5.28 -7.52
CA PHE A 27 -22.60 -4.90 -7.41
C PHE A 27 -23.36 -5.25 -8.69
N GLU A 28 -22.83 -4.93 -9.87
CA GLU A 28 -23.50 -5.13 -11.15
C GLU A 28 -23.41 -6.60 -11.61
N VAL A 29 -22.22 -7.19 -11.62
CA VAL A 29 -21.97 -8.50 -12.23
C VAL A 29 -22.21 -9.65 -11.25
N ASN A 30 -21.64 -9.57 -10.02
CA ASN A 30 -21.75 -10.68 -9.08
C ASN A 30 -23.10 -10.73 -8.35
N TRP A 31 -23.71 -9.56 -8.11
CA TRP A 31 -25.02 -9.51 -7.44
C TRP A 31 -26.18 -9.26 -8.42
N GLY A 32 -25.93 -8.74 -9.60
CA GLY A 32 -26.96 -8.44 -10.60
C GLY A 32 -27.70 -7.13 -10.34
N GLY A 33 -27.07 -6.17 -9.67
CA GLY A 33 -27.66 -4.84 -9.43
C GLY A 33 -27.56 -3.94 -10.65
N PHE A 34 -28.48 -2.97 -10.77
CA PHE A 34 -28.49 -1.98 -11.84
C PHE A 34 -28.06 -0.61 -11.31
N LEU A 35 -27.34 0.13 -12.13
CA LEU A 35 -26.96 1.52 -11.86
C LEU A 35 -27.65 2.47 -12.84
N PRO A 36 -28.17 3.62 -12.37
CA PRO A 36 -28.17 4.10 -10.98
C PRO A 36 -29.07 3.27 -10.06
N ALA A 37 -28.56 2.96 -8.86
CA ALA A 37 -29.24 2.12 -7.89
C ALA A 37 -30.18 2.95 -7.01
N THR A 38 -31.32 2.34 -6.63
CA THR A 38 -32.19 2.88 -5.58
C THR A 38 -31.70 2.56 -4.18
N SER A 39 -32.14 3.29 -3.17
CA SER A 39 -31.81 2.98 -1.78
C SER A 39 -32.29 1.61 -1.33
N ASP A 40 -33.43 1.12 -1.88
CA ASP A 40 -33.94 -0.23 -1.62
C ASP A 40 -32.99 -1.29 -2.23
N SER A 41 -32.56 -1.10 -3.47
CA SER A 41 -31.59 -1.99 -4.12
C SER A 41 -30.29 -2.08 -3.32
N VAL A 42 -29.76 -0.96 -2.86
CA VAL A 42 -28.56 -0.91 -2.02
C VAL A 42 -28.77 -1.63 -0.68
N ALA A 43 -29.94 -1.45 -0.06
CA ALA A 43 -30.28 -2.15 1.20
C ALA A 43 -30.36 -3.67 1.00
N ARG A 44 -30.98 -4.16 -0.07
CA ARG A 44 -31.04 -5.60 -0.43
C ARG A 44 -29.65 -6.16 -0.70
N TYR A 45 -28.79 -5.41 -1.40
CA TYR A 45 -27.39 -5.79 -1.62
C TYR A 45 -26.64 -6.01 -0.30
N LEU A 46 -26.81 -5.11 0.67
CA LEU A 46 -26.20 -5.28 1.99
C LEU A 46 -26.70 -6.54 2.71
N VAL A 47 -28.02 -6.79 2.65
CA VAL A 47 -28.63 -7.98 3.27
C VAL A 47 -28.12 -9.26 2.61
N ALA A 48 -28.05 -9.30 1.27
CA ALA A 48 -27.53 -10.47 0.53
C ALA A 48 -26.10 -10.86 0.90
N HIS A 49 -25.31 -9.92 1.40
CA HIS A 49 -23.91 -10.16 1.76
C HIS A 49 -23.64 -10.06 3.27
N ALA A 50 -24.71 -9.96 4.09
CA ALA A 50 -24.60 -9.93 5.53
C ALA A 50 -24.05 -11.27 6.05
N GLY A 51 -23.07 -11.22 6.97
CA GLY A 51 -22.42 -12.41 7.51
C GLY A 51 -21.42 -13.10 6.57
N VAL A 52 -21.47 -12.81 5.26
CA VAL A 52 -20.51 -13.35 4.27
C VAL A 52 -19.34 -12.38 4.09
N LEU A 53 -19.62 -11.10 3.94
CA LEU A 53 -18.60 -10.07 3.81
C LEU A 53 -18.39 -9.34 5.13
N ALA A 54 -17.13 -9.02 5.41
CA ALA A 54 -16.80 -8.18 6.56
C ALA A 54 -17.50 -6.81 6.47
N VAL A 55 -17.93 -6.27 7.59
CA VAL A 55 -18.61 -4.95 7.66
C VAL A 55 -17.78 -3.84 7.03
N ASN A 56 -16.46 -3.87 7.18
CA ASN A 56 -15.58 -2.89 6.55
C ASN A 56 -15.55 -3.01 5.01
N THR A 57 -15.71 -4.23 4.48
CA THR A 57 -15.88 -4.45 3.04
C THR A 57 -17.21 -3.88 2.56
N LEU A 58 -18.30 -4.11 3.30
CA LEU A 58 -19.61 -3.51 2.96
C LEU A 58 -19.57 -1.98 2.98
N LYS A 59 -18.89 -1.37 3.96
CA LYS A 59 -18.67 0.09 3.98
C LYS A 59 -17.89 0.58 2.77
N LEU A 60 -16.82 -0.14 2.36
CA LEU A 60 -16.06 0.20 1.16
C LEU A 60 -16.94 0.18 -0.09
N ARG A 61 -17.80 -0.84 -0.22
CA ARG A 61 -18.74 -0.97 -1.34
C ARG A 61 -19.78 0.14 -1.36
N LEU A 62 -20.31 0.52 -0.20
CA LEU A 62 -21.20 1.69 -0.09
C LEU A 62 -20.47 2.98 -0.51
N SER A 63 -19.23 3.17 -0.11
CA SER A 63 -18.44 4.34 -0.52
C SER A 63 -18.21 4.38 -2.03
N ALA A 64 -18.01 3.23 -2.67
CA ALA A 64 -17.88 3.14 -4.12
C ALA A 64 -19.19 3.47 -4.84
N LEU A 65 -20.32 2.93 -4.36
CA LEU A 65 -21.66 3.24 -4.90
C LEU A 65 -22.00 4.74 -4.74
N ALA A 66 -21.72 5.32 -3.56
CA ALA A 66 -21.91 6.74 -3.31
C ALA A 66 -21.11 7.59 -4.29
N GLN A 67 -19.82 7.28 -4.47
CA GLN A 67 -18.97 8.03 -5.39
C GLN A 67 -19.41 7.86 -6.85
N TRP A 68 -19.78 6.64 -7.26
CA TRP A 68 -20.30 6.42 -8.61
C TRP A 68 -21.53 7.31 -8.89
N HIS A 69 -22.53 7.30 -8.01
CA HIS A 69 -23.74 8.11 -8.19
C HIS A 69 -23.41 9.59 -8.26
N THR A 70 -22.63 10.10 -7.29
CA THR A 70 -22.29 11.53 -7.26
C THR A 70 -21.45 11.95 -8.46
N SER A 71 -20.55 11.10 -8.95
CA SER A 71 -19.73 11.40 -10.14
C SER A 71 -20.54 11.41 -11.44
N GLN A 72 -21.67 10.68 -11.49
CA GLN A 72 -22.60 10.64 -12.61
C GLN A 72 -23.75 11.66 -12.47
N GLY A 73 -23.74 12.50 -11.41
CA GLY A 73 -24.79 13.50 -11.16
C GLY A 73 -26.07 12.95 -10.54
N PHE A 74 -26.09 11.69 -10.08
CA PHE A 74 -27.23 11.09 -9.40
C PHE A 74 -27.19 11.35 -7.89
N PRO A 75 -28.37 11.40 -7.23
CA PRO A 75 -28.45 11.41 -5.77
C PRO A 75 -27.77 10.18 -5.16
N ASP A 76 -27.07 10.36 -4.04
CA ASP A 76 -26.39 9.29 -3.31
C ASP A 76 -27.40 8.40 -2.54
N PRO A 77 -27.69 7.17 -2.99
CA PRO A 77 -28.67 6.29 -2.35
C PRO A 77 -28.18 5.75 -1.01
N THR A 78 -26.89 5.78 -0.74
CA THR A 78 -26.31 5.21 0.48
C THR A 78 -26.59 6.04 1.73
N LYS A 79 -26.96 7.32 1.54
CA LYS A 79 -27.36 8.23 2.63
C LYS A 79 -28.76 7.99 3.14
N ALA A 80 -29.57 7.21 2.44
CA ALA A 80 -30.94 6.94 2.85
C ALA A 80 -31.02 6.29 4.24
N PRO A 81 -32.02 6.66 5.07
CA PRO A 81 -32.18 6.12 6.42
C PRO A 81 -32.26 4.60 6.47
N VAL A 82 -32.92 3.98 5.48
CA VAL A 82 -33.04 2.50 5.38
C VAL A 82 -31.69 1.83 5.23
N VAL A 83 -30.80 2.33 4.36
CA VAL A 83 -29.46 1.77 4.14
C VAL A 83 -28.62 1.86 5.41
N ARG A 84 -28.63 2.99 6.09
CA ARG A 84 -27.93 3.19 7.36
C ARG A 84 -28.46 2.26 8.46
N LYS A 85 -29.79 2.10 8.54
CA LYS A 85 -30.44 1.22 9.53
C LYS A 85 -30.10 -0.25 9.28
N VAL A 86 -30.13 -0.69 8.01
CA VAL A 86 -29.73 -2.04 7.62
C VAL A 86 -28.27 -2.29 7.97
N LEU A 87 -27.35 -1.40 7.61
CA LEU A 87 -25.93 -1.57 7.94
C LEU A 87 -25.69 -1.62 9.46
N LYS A 88 -26.43 -0.81 10.24
CA LYS A 88 -26.39 -0.86 11.71
C LYS A 88 -26.87 -2.19 12.24
N GLY A 89 -27.98 -2.73 11.67
CA GLY A 89 -28.51 -4.06 12.02
C GLY A 89 -27.52 -5.19 11.71
N ILE A 90 -26.92 -5.17 10.52
CA ILE A 90 -25.89 -6.15 10.14
C ILE A 90 -24.71 -6.15 11.15
N ARG A 91 -24.25 -4.98 11.58
CA ARG A 91 -23.18 -4.89 12.59
C ARG A 91 -23.58 -5.46 13.95
N ALA A 92 -24.85 -5.34 14.32
CA ALA A 92 -25.34 -5.86 15.59
C ALA A 92 -25.54 -7.38 15.55
N VAL A 93 -26.03 -7.91 14.42
CA VAL A 93 -26.31 -9.35 14.25
C VAL A 93 -25.03 -10.14 13.93
N HIS A 94 -24.08 -9.52 13.23
CA HIS A 94 -22.82 -10.14 12.83
C HIS A 94 -21.63 -9.37 13.40
N PRO A 95 -21.40 -9.40 14.72
CA PRO A 95 -20.27 -8.74 15.33
C PRO A 95 -18.97 -9.45 14.92
N ALA A 96 -18.12 -8.78 14.15
CA ALA A 96 -16.83 -9.29 13.79
C ALA A 96 -15.75 -8.73 14.73
N ARG A 97 -14.98 -9.60 15.37
CA ARG A 97 -13.72 -9.17 15.99
C ARG A 97 -12.72 -8.81 14.88
N GLU A 98 -12.25 -7.58 14.88
CA GLU A 98 -11.13 -7.20 14.02
C GLU A 98 -9.91 -8.03 14.43
N ARG A 99 -9.47 -8.90 13.52
CA ARG A 99 -8.25 -9.67 13.72
C ARG A 99 -7.08 -8.75 13.39
N GLN A 100 -6.46 -8.20 14.42
CA GLN A 100 -5.22 -7.45 14.25
C GLN A 100 -4.09 -8.46 13.99
N ALA A 101 -3.21 -8.12 13.03
CA ALA A 101 -1.97 -8.87 12.86
C ALA A 101 -1.07 -8.65 14.09
N GLU A 102 -0.40 -9.69 14.51
CA GLU A 102 0.62 -9.57 15.54
C GLU A 102 1.78 -8.68 15.05
N PRO A 103 2.28 -7.78 15.90
CA PRO A 103 3.43 -6.96 15.52
C PRO A 103 4.66 -7.84 15.30
N LEU A 104 5.42 -7.54 14.25
CA LEU A 104 6.69 -8.22 13.98
C LEU A 104 7.67 -7.91 15.12
N GLN A 105 8.01 -8.94 15.91
CA GLN A 105 8.95 -8.82 17.00
C GLN A 105 10.40 -8.85 16.50
N LEU A 106 11.33 -8.29 17.29
CA LEU A 106 12.74 -8.22 16.92
C LEU A 106 13.35 -9.60 16.68
N ILE A 107 12.97 -10.61 17.48
CA ILE A 107 13.44 -11.98 17.31
C ILE A 107 13.07 -12.57 15.93
N HIS A 108 11.86 -12.31 15.46
CA HIS A 108 11.44 -12.76 14.14
C HIS A 108 12.16 -12.00 13.02
N LEU A 109 12.40 -10.69 13.22
CA LEU A 109 13.20 -9.91 12.28
C LEU A 109 14.63 -10.47 12.16
N GLU A 110 15.27 -10.81 13.29
CA GLU A 110 16.60 -11.42 13.31
C GLU A 110 16.65 -12.74 12.53
N GLN A 111 15.65 -13.61 12.74
CA GLN A 111 15.54 -14.89 12.04
C GLN A 111 15.38 -14.70 10.52
N VAL A 112 14.50 -13.80 10.10
CA VAL A 112 14.27 -13.50 8.68
C VAL A 112 15.52 -12.92 8.04
N VAL A 113 16.20 -11.98 8.70
CA VAL A 113 17.42 -11.37 8.18
C VAL A 113 18.54 -12.39 8.10
N ALA A 114 18.70 -13.27 9.09
CA ALA A 114 19.68 -14.35 9.06
C ALA A 114 19.43 -15.31 7.88
N SER A 115 18.18 -15.70 7.65
CA SER A 115 17.81 -16.55 6.52
C SER A 115 18.13 -15.89 5.17
N LEU A 116 17.80 -14.61 5.00
CA LEU A 116 18.09 -13.86 3.76
C LEU A 116 19.62 -13.68 3.56
N GLN A 117 20.38 -13.52 4.63
CA GLN A 117 21.84 -13.43 4.56
C GLN A 117 22.47 -14.76 4.16
N ALA A 118 21.96 -15.87 4.69
CA ALA A 118 22.40 -17.22 4.30
C ALA A 118 22.07 -17.50 2.82
N GLU A 119 20.87 -17.10 2.37
CA GLU A 119 20.48 -17.20 0.96
C GLU A 119 21.39 -16.35 0.06
N ALA A 120 21.71 -15.12 0.46
CA ALA A 120 22.63 -14.27 -0.29
C ALA A 120 24.04 -14.86 -0.38
N GLN A 121 24.52 -15.48 0.69
CA GLN A 121 25.83 -16.16 0.68
C GLN A 121 25.82 -17.38 -0.24
N GLN A 122 24.79 -18.21 -0.17
CA GLN A 122 24.62 -19.37 -1.06
C GLN A 122 24.54 -18.96 -2.53
N ALA A 123 23.72 -17.95 -2.85
CA ALA A 123 23.60 -17.42 -4.20
C ALA A 123 24.92 -16.83 -4.72
N SER A 124 25.70 -16.19 -3.84
CA SER A 124 27.05 -15.70 -4.19
C SER A 124 28.01 -16.82 -4.53
N ASN A 125 28.02 -17.91 -3.75
CA ASN A 125 28.86 -19.09 -3.98
C ASN A 125 28.48 -19.81 -5.31
N GLN A 126 27.19 -19.80 -5.65
CA GLN A 126 26.65 -20.40 -6.88
C GLN A 126 26.72 -19.44 -8.09
N GLN A 127 27.23 -18.22 -7.90
CA GLN A 127 27.24 -17.16 -8.93
C GLN A 127 25.84 -16.81 -9.47
N ASP A 128 24.77 -17.09 -8.71
CA ASP A 128 23.38 -16.76 -9.05
C ASP A 128 23.11 -15.29 -8.69
N GLN A 129 23.41 -14.38 -9.62
CA GLN A 129 23.25 -12.95 -9.45
C GLN A 129 21.80 -12.52 -9.21
N PRO A 130 20.78 -13.02 -9.94
CA PRO A 130 19.38 -12.67 -9.69
C PRO A 130 18.92 -13.00 -8.27
N ARG A 131 19.28 -14.17 -7.76
CA ARG A 131 18.95 -14.63 -6.41
C ARG A 131 19.66 -13.80 -5.34
N LEU A 132 20.95 -13.52 -5.56
CA LEU A 132 21.74 -12.66 -4.68
C LEU A 132 21.15 -11.25 -4.55
N LEU A 133 20.79 -10.62 -5.68
CA LEU A 133 20.21 -9.28 -5.68
C LEU A 133 18.84 -9.26 -5.00
N ARG A 134 18.03 -10.30 -5.21
CA ARG A 134 16.73 -10.44 -4.53
C ARG A 134 16.90 -10.52 -3.01
N ALA A 135 17.75 -11.40 -2.51
CA ALA A 135 17.97 -11.57 -1.08
C ALA A 135 18.49 -10.27 -0.42
N ARG A 136 19.40 -9.54 -1.09
CA ARG A 136 19.90 -8.25 -0.62
C ARG A 136 18.84 -7.16 -0.61
N ARG A 137 18.04 -7.08 -1.68
CA ARG A 137 16.89 -6.14 -1.78
C ARG A 137 15.90 -6.41 -0.64
N ASP A 138 15.52 -7.66 -0.45
CA ASP A 138 14.52 -8.04 0.53
C ASP A 138 15.02 -7.76 1.96
N THR A 139 16.30 -8.00 2.24
CA THR A 139 16.93 -7.59 3.50
C THR A 139 16.84 -6.08 3.72
N ALA A 140 17.15 -5.27 2.71
CA ALA A 140 17.10 -3.81 2.82
C ALA A 140 15.67 -3.31 3.05
N LEU A 141 14.69 -3.84 2.30
CA LEU A 141 13.28 -3.45 2.42
C LEU A 141 12.68 -3.82 3.79
N ILE A 142 12.97 -5.02 4.30
CA ILE A 142 12.48 -5.47 5.61
C ILE A 142 13.06 -4.60 6.72
N LEU A 143 14.36 -4.33 6.70
CA LEU A 143 15.02 -3.51 7.72
C LEU A 143 14.53 -2.06 7.68
N LEU A 144 14.38 -1.46 6.49
CA LEU A 144 13.79 -0.12 6.36
C LEU A 144 12.34 -0.09 6.83
N GLY A 145 11.55 -1.07 6.43
CA GLY A 145 10.15 -1.19 6.84
C GLY A 145 9.99 -1.27 8.35
N PHE A 146 10.82 -2.11 9.00
CA PHE A 146 10.78 -2.29 10.45
C PHE A 146 11.19 -1.02 11.22
N TRP A 147 12.36 -0.47 10.91
CA TRP A 147 12.90 0.66 11.67
C TRP A 147 12.20 1.99 11.40
N ARG A 148 11.60 2.16 10.22
CA ARG A 148 10.91 3.41 9.85
C ARG A 148 9.39 3.31 9.87
N GLY A 149 8.84 2.10 10.02
CA GLY A 149 7.40 1.89 9.96
C GLY A 149 6.81 2.22 8.59
N PHE A 150 7.60 2.08 7.51
CA PHE A 150 7.12 2.33 6.17
C PHE A 150 6.06 1.30 5.75
N ARG A 151 5.03 1.78 5.06
CA ARG A 151 4.05 0.91 4.42
C ARG A 151 4.66 0.26 3.18
N SER A 152 4.14 -0.92 2.80
CA SER A 152 4.60 -1.62 1.59
C SER A 152 4.57 -0.75 0.34
N ASP A 153 3.52 0.07 0.16
CA ASP A 153 3.41 1.02 -0.96
C ASP A 153 4.51 2.10 -0.92
N GLU A 154 4.90 2.57 0.26
CA GLU A 154 5.98 3.53 0.46
C GLU A 154 7.34 2.91 0.12
N LEU A 155 7.58 1.67 0.56
CA LEU A 155 8.80 0.91 0.23
C LEU A 155 8.92 0.64 -1.27
N CYS A 156 7.82 0.24 -1.93
CA CYS A 156 7.80 -0.02 -3.38
C CYS A 156 8.04 1.23 -4.24
N ARG A 157 7.81 2.42 -3.68
CA ARG A 157 8.01 3.71 -4.37
C ARG A 157 9.36 4.35 -4.09
N LEU A 158 10.18 3.75 -3.24
CA LEU A 158 11.53 4.24 -3.01
C LEU A 158 12.35 4.13 -4.31
N GLN A 159 12.91 5.24 -4.73
CA GLN A 159 13.81 5.34 -5.87
C GLN A 159 15.23 5.55 -5.37
N ILE A 160 16.21 4.98 -6.05
CA ILE A 160 17.64 5.05 -5.63
C ILE A 160 18.12 6.50 -5.59
N GLU A 161 17.64 7.35 -6.51
CA GLU A 161 17.93 8.78 -6.57
C GLU A 161 17.44 9.57 -5.34
N HIS A 162 16.46 9.02 -4.62
CA HIS A 162 15.91 9.58 -3.39
C HIS A 162 16.60 9.07 -2.12
N VAL A 163 17.65 8.26 -2.27
CA VAL A 163 18.39 7.63 -1.18
C VAL A 163 19.81 8.17 -1.15
N GLN A 164 20.16 8.87 -0.08
CA GLN A 164 21.52 9.33 0.18
C GLN A 164 22.07 8.60 1.40
N ALA A 165 22.98 7.66 1.19
CA ALA A 165 23.61 6.89 2.27
C ALA A 165 25.02 7.42 2.53
N THR A 166 25.29 7.81 3.79
CA THR A 166 26.61 8.22 4.26
C THR A 166 27.16 7.09 5.15
N PRO A 167 28.25 6.43 4.75
CA PRO A 167 28.87 5.36 5.55
C PRO A 167 29.14 5.82 6.98
N GLY A 168 28.75 5.00 7.96
CA GLY A 168 28.96 5.31 9.38
C GLY A 168 28.05 6.37 9.99
N ALA A 169 27.42 7.23 9.20
CA ALA A 169 26.51 8.28 9.68
C ALA A 169 25.03 7.89 9.59
N GLY A 170 24.55 7.54 8.40
CA GLY A 170 23.15 7.22 8.24
C GLY A 170 22.64 7.26 6.80
N ILE A 171 21.31 7.26 6.66
CA ILE A 171 20.61 7.39 5.37
C ILE A 171 19.62 8.53 5.46
N SER A 172 19.56 9.34 4.41
CA SER A 172 18.50 10.27 4.11
C SER A 172 17.62 9.68 2.99
N LEU A 173 16.31 9.58 3.23
CA LEU A 173 15.33 8.98 2.33
C LEU A 173 14.26 10.01 2.03
N TYR A 174 14.09 10.40 0.79
CA TYR A 174 12.97 11.24 0.38
C TYR A 174 11.82 10.41 -0.17
N LEU A 175 10.64 10.57 0.42
CA LEU A 175 9.39 9.99 -0.06
C LEU A 175 8.54 11.09 -0.69
N PRO A 176 8.37 11.10 -2.02
CA PRO A 176 7.57 12.12 -2.71
C PRO A 176 6.09 12.09 -2.33
N ARG A 177 5.61 10.95 -1.88
CA ARG A 177 4.20 10.73 -1.52
C ARG A 177 4.06 9.69 -0.42
N SER A 178 3.20 9.96 0.56
CA SER A 178 2.77 8.96 1.54
C SER A 178 1.24 8.94 1.70
N LYS A 179 0.69 7.92 2.37
CA LYS A 179 -0.76 7.84 2.62
C LYS A 179 -1.25 8.98 3.53
N SER A 180 -0.40 9.46 4.41
CA SER A 180 -0.70 10.54 5.37
C SER A 180 -0.41 11.94 4.81
N ASP A 181 0.35 12.03 3.72
CA ASP A 181 0.66 13.28 3.04
C ASP A 181 -0.48 13.62 2.07
N ARG A 182 -1.37 14.52 2.49
CA ARG A 182 -2.55 14.92 1.72
C ARG A 182 -2.19 15.93 0.62
N ASP A 183 -1.20 16.75 0.87
CA ASP A 183 -0.82 17.86 -0.01
C ASP A 183 0.28 17.48 -1.00
N ASN A 184 0.76 16.22 -0.93
CA ASN A 184 1.84 15.68 -1.78
C ASN A 184 3.14 16.51 -1.72
N LEU A 185 3.47 17.03 -0.55
CA LEU A 185 4.70 17.81 -0.31
C LEU A 185 5.94 16.93 -0.23
N GLY A 186 5.75 15.63 -0.01
CA GLY A 186 6.82 14.69 0.24
C GLY A 186 7.43 14.87 1.64
N LYS A 187 8.23 13.89 2.05
CA LYS A 187 8.91 13.95 3.35
C LYS A 187 10.27 13.27 3.30
N THR A 188 11.27 13.93 3.91
CA THR A 188 12.60 13.37 4.12
C THR A 188 12.67 12.68 5.48
N TYR A 189 13.18 11.46 5.49
CA TYR A 189 13.41 10.66 6.70
C TYR A 189 14.90 10.44 6.89
N GLN A 190 15.38 10.66 8.12
CA GLN A 190 16.76 10.37 8.51
C GLN A 190 16.80 9.07 9.30
N THR A 191 17.68 8.16 8.95
CA THR A 191 17.86 6.88 9.65
C THR A 191 19.34 6.73 10.02
N PRO A 192 19.69 6.67 11.31
CA PRO A 192 21.07 6.51 11.72
C PRO A 192 21.61 5.12 11.37
N ALA A 193 22.91 5.00 11.26
CA ALA A 193 23.57 3.71 11.20
C ALA A 193 23.42 2.97 12.54
N LEU A 194 23.17 1.66 12.48
CA LEU A 194 22.97 0.81 13.64
C LEU A 194 24.08 -0.25 13.72
N LEU A 195 24.41 -0.71 14.92
CA LEU A 195 25.38 -1.78 15.12
C LEU A 195 24.86 -3.14 14.65
N ARG A 196 23.58 -3.40 14.85
CA ARG A 196 22.91 -4.66 14.48
C ARG A 196 21.69 -4.35 13.61
N LEU A 197 21.37 -5.25 12.67
CA LEU A 197 20.20 -5.11 11.78
C LEU A 197 20.14 -3.73 11.09
N CYS A 198 21.31 -3.29 10.61
CA CYS A 198 21.50 -1.94 10.09
C CYS A 198 20.89 -1.77 8.70
N PRO A 199 19.87 -0.92 8.51
CA PRO A 199 19.28 -0.66 7.20
C PRO A 199 20.25 0.06 6.26
N VAL A 200 21.18 0.87 6.82
CA VAL A 200 22.22 1.58 6.04
C VAL A 200 23.14 0.57 5.34
N GLN A 201 23.70 -0.38 6.11
CA GLN A 201 24.56 -1.41 5.55
C GLN A 201 23.83 -2.31 4.56
N ALA A 202 22.57 -2.63 4.81
CA ALA A 202 21.77 -3.43 3.90
C ALA A 202 21.57 -2.74 2.55
N LEU A 203 21.23 -1.44 2.55
CA LEU A 203 21.11 -0.64 1.32
C LEU A 203 22.45 -0.49 0.59
N GLN A 204 23.53 -0.27 1.30
CA GLN A 204 24.87 -0.21 0.69
C GLN A 204 25.24 -1.51 0.00
N ARG A 205 25.01 -2.68 0.65
CA ARG A 205 25.26 -4.00 0.05
C ARG A 205 24.37 -4.26 -1.17
N MET A 206 23.16 -3.71 -1.19
CA MET A 206 22.29 -3.78 -2.36
C MET A 206 22.85 -2.92 -3.51
N ALA A 207 23.32 -1.70 -3.22
CA ALA A 207 23.81 -0.74 -4.22
C ALA A 207 25.19 -1.10 -4.79
N GLN A 208 26.08 -1.71 -4.02
CA GLN A 208 27.47 -2.01 -4.41
C GLN A 208 27.65 -2.90 -5.64
N ARG A 209 26.59 -3.55 -6.14
CA ARG A 209 26.65 -4.40 -7.34
C ARG A 209 25.78 -4.00 -8.51
N LEU A 210 25.19 -2.84 -8.46
CA LEU A 210 24.74 -2.13 -9.66
C LEU A 210 25.97 -1.45 -10.29
N GLY A 211 26.96 -2.17 -10.73
CA GLY A 211 28.26 -1.82 -11.27
C GLY A 211 28.67 -0.33 -11.35
N PRO A 212 29.94 0.05 -11.51
CA PRO A 212 30.37 1.43 -11.59
C PRO A 212 29.89 2.19 -12.86
N GLY A 213 28.93 1.62 -13.60
CA GLY A 213 28.42 2.12 -14.88
C GLY A 213 27.13 2.92 -14.82
N THR A 214 26.42 3.01 -13.68
CA THR A 214 25.19 3.80 -13.56
C THR A 214 25.35 4.86 -12.47
N ARG A 215 26.30 5.77 -12.66
CA ARG A 215 26.20 7.08 -12.02
C ARG A 215 25.16 7.87 -12.82
N PRO A 216 24.02 8.27 -12.24
CA PRO A 216 23.21 9.31 -12.86
C PRO A 216 24.10 10.54 -12.93
N GLY A 217 24.28 11.04 -14.14
CA GLY A 217 25.06 12.24 -14.38
C GLY A 217 24.48 13.38 -13.54
N VAL A 218 25.32 13.93 -12.66
CA VAL A 218 25.09 15.24 -12.07
C VAL A 218 25.25 16.24 -13.19
N SER A 219 24.15 16.60 -13.87
CA SER A 219 24.09 17.82 -14.64
C SER A 219 24.12 19.00 -13.67
N ARG A 220 25.27 19.61 -13.56
CA ARG A 220 25.37 20.99 -13.08
C ARG A 220 24.78 21.89 -14.17
N HIS A 221 23.68 22.55 -13.86
CA HIS A 221 23.36 23.91 -14.37
C HIS A 221 22.51 24.59 -13.30
#